data_5acd6a129d09e8949d0f0d53d74ab771
#
_entry.id   5acd6a129d09e8949d0f0d53d74ab771
#
_cell.length_a   1.000
_cell.length_b   1.000
_cell.length_c   1.000
_cell.angle_alpha   90.00
_cell.angle_beta   90.00
_cell.angle_gamma   90.00
#
_symmetry.space_group_name_H-M   'P 1'
#
loop_
_entity.id
_entity.type
_entity.pdbx_description
1 polymer ?
#
loop_
_entity_poly.entity_id
_entity_poly.type
_entity_poly.pdbx_seq_one_letter_code
_entity_poly.pdbx_strand_id
1 'polypeptide(L)'
;MTHRNTWKAFEREAARFFGSTRTPLSGGNSKITRSDSLHKRIYIESKYRAKHAILATWRDAKAKADVEGKVPVVCVREKGKKGFWILIHCEDLEEIASIVGGEPCPKK
;
A
#
# COMPACT_ATOMS: atom_id res chain seq x y z
N MET A 1 6.99 -4.70 -23.01
CA MET A 1 6.08 -4.26 -21.95
C MET A 1 6.44 -2.86 -21.50
N THR A 2 5.44 -2.05 -21.26
CA THR A 2 5.68 -0.67 -20.89
C THR A 2 5.77 -0.53 -19.37
N HIS A 3 6.44 0.52 -18.92
CA HIS A 3 6.52 0.84 -17.49
C HIS A 3 5.14 1.06 -16.89
N ARG A 4 4.24 1.66 -17.66
CA ARG A 4 2.88 1.92 -17.19
C ARG A 4 2.16 0.64 -16.81
N ASN A 5 2.23 -0.38 -17.65
CA ASN A 5 1.55 -1.64 -17.35
C ASN A 5 2.18 -2.34 -16.15
N THR A 6 3.50 -2.27 -16.03
CA THR A 6 4.21 -2.88 -14.91
C THR A 6 3.82 -2.19 -13.60
N TRP A 7 3.78 -0.88 -13.62
CA TRP A 7 3.41 -0.08 -12.46
C TRP A 7 1.99 -0.39 -12.01
N LYS A 8 1.05 -0.40 -12.93
CA LYS A 8 -0.35 -0.68 -12.58
C LYS A 8 -0.52 -2.11 -12.07
N ALA A 9 0.22 -3.04 -12.65
CA ALA A 9 0.17 -4.42 -12.18
C ALA A 9 0.64 -4.53 -10.75
N PHE A 10 1.69 -3.78 -10.38
CA PHE A 10 2.17 -3.78 -9.01
C PHE A 10 1.13 -3.18 -8.07
N GLU A 11 0.48 -2.09 -8.47
CA GLU A 11 -0.56 -1.50 -7.62
C GLU A 11 -1.69 -2.48 -7.37
N ARG A 12 -2.08 -3.26 -8.38
CA ARG A 12 -3.12 -4.27 -8.22
C ARG A 12 -2.67 -5.40 -7.31
N GLU A 13 -1.42 -5.82 -7.44
CA GLU A 13 -0.88 -6.88 -6.61
C GLU A 13 -0.85 -6.44 -5.15
N ALA A 14 -0.37 -5.23 -4.88
CA ALA A 14 -0.31 -4.73 -3.52
C ALA A 14 -1.71 -4.61 -2.91
N ALA A 15 -2.68 -4.11 -3.68
CA ALA A 15 -4.03 -3.99 -3.18
C ALA A 15 -4.62 -5.36 -2.83
N ARG A 16 -4.41 -6.36 -3.72
CA ARG A 16 -4.92 -7.71 -3.47
C ARG A 16 -4.30 -8.35 -2.26
N PHE A 17 -3.01 -8.08 -2.01
CA PHE A 17 -2.33 -8.64 -0.85
C PHE A 17 -3.06 -8.26 0.43
N PHE A 18 -3.62 -7.07 0.48
CA PHE A 18 -4.33 -6.58 1.64
C PHE A 18 -5.86 -6.73 1.51
N GLY A 19 -6.31 -7.52 0.54
CA GLY A 19 -7.72 -7.84 0.41
C GLY A 19 -8.56 -6.72 -0.19
N SER A 20 -7.97 -5.92 -1.09
CA SER A 20 -8.68 -4.80 -1.67
C SER A 20 -8.46 -4.74 -3.17
N THR A 21 -8.90 -3.64 -3.78
CA THR A 21 -8.73 -3.42 -5.21
C THR A 21 -8.01 -2.09 -5.43
N ARG A 22 -7.41 -1.97 -6.60
CA ARG A 22 -6.70 -0.77 -6.98
C ARG A 22 -7.68 0.39 -7.16
N THR A 23 -7.29 1.58 -6.71
CA THR A 23 -8.09 2.79 -6.92
C THR A 23 -8.14 3.10 -8.43
N PRO A 24 -9.34 3.32 -8.99
CA PRO A 24 -9.47 3.52 -10.44
C PRO A 24 -8.63 4.66 -11.00
N LEU A 25 -8.59 5.79 -10.32
CA LEU A 25 -7.77 6.91 -10.72
C LEU A 25 -6.81 7.19 -9.58
N SER A 26 -5.76 6.37 -9.52
CA SER A 26 -4.93 6.32 -8.32
C SER A 26 -4.37 7.68 -7.92
N GLY A 27 -4.16 7.81 -6.64
CA GLY A 27 -3.58 9.00 -6.06
C GLY A 27 -4.51 10.19 -6.08
N GLY A 28 -3.95 11.33 -6.40
CA GLY A 28 -4.68 12.59 -6.31
C GLY A 28 -5.83 12.74 -7.29
N ASN A 29 -5.93 11.86 -8.29
CA ASN A 29 -6.99 11.96 -9.28
C ASN A 29 -8.28 11.30 -8.83
N SER A 30 -8.26 10.52 -7.77
CA SER A 30 -9.46 9.86 -7.29
C SER A 30 -10.25 10.78 -6.38
N LYS A 31 -11.58 10.76 -6.53
CA LYS A 31 -12.46 11.49 -5.64
C LYS A 31 -12.80 10.69 -4.39
N ILE A 32 -12.48 9.40 -4.38
CA ILE A 32 -12.80 8.52 -3.28
C ILE A 32 -11.69 8.54 -2.23
N THR A 33 -10.46 8.43 -2.69
CA THR A 33 -9.31 8.35 -1.81
C THR A 33 -8.06 8.73 -2.58
N ARG A 34 -7.03 9.18 -1.88
CA ARG A 34 -5.73 9.43 -2.48
C ARG A 34 -4.83 8.19 -2.39
N SER A 35 -5.30 7.14 -1.73
CA SER A 35 -4.60 5.88 -1.65
C SER A 35 -4.59 5.17 -3.00
N ASP A 36 -3.63 4.28 -3.21
CA ASP A 36 -3.55 3.48 -4.43
C ASP A 36 -4.52 2.30 -4.40
N SER A 37 -5.25 2.12 -3.32
CA SER A 37 -6.26 1.07 -3.23
C SER A 37 -7.49 1.59 -2.51
N LEU A 38 -8.58 0.82 -2.60
CA LEU A 38 -9.86 1.19 -1.99
C LEU A 38 -10.06 0.56 -0.62
N HIS A 39 -8.99 0.07 0.00
CA HIS A 39 -9.10 -0.56 1.31
C HIS A 39 -9.64 0.42 2.35
N LYS A 40 -10.53 -0.05 3.21
CA LYS A 40 -11.21 0.82 4.17
C LYS A 40 -10.34 1.22 5.34
N ARG A 41 -9.39 0.37 5.73
CA ARG A 41 -8.59 0.58 6.94
C ARG A 41 -7.15 0.95 6.68
N ILE A 42 -6.66 0.71 5.46
CA ILE A 42 -5.26 0.89 5.11
C ILE A 42 -5.13 1.89 3.99
N TYR A 43 -4.20 2.82 4.15
CA TYR A 43 -3.79 3.71 3.08
C TYR A 43 -2.54 3.08 2.44
N ILE A 44 -2.65 2.63 1.19
CA ILE A 44 -1.56 1.96 0.49
C ILE A 44 -0.92 2.91 -0.49
N GLU A 45 0.39 3.05 -0.40
CA GLU A 45 1.18 3.81 -1.34
C GLU A 45 2.15 2.84 -2.00
N SER A 46 2.03 2.64 -3.31
CA SER A 46 2.88 1.69 -4.04
C SER A 46 3.90 2.46 -4.86
N LYS A 47 5.17 2.12 -4.69
CA LYS A 47 6.26 2.77 -5.40
C LYS A 47 7.07 1.72 -6.16
N TYR A 48 7.21 1.92 -7.46
CA TYR A 48 7.96 1.02 -8.33
C TYR A 48 9.11 1.82 -8.92
N ARG A 49 10.24 1.81 -8.24
CA ARG A 49 11.39 2.63 -8.61
C ARG A 49 12.68 1.86 -8.42
N ALA A 50 13.74 2.35 -9.05
CA ALA A 50 15.07 1.80 -8.83
C ALA A 50 15.62 2.18 -7.47
N LYS A 51 15.32 3.40 -7.01
CA LYS A 51 15.77 3.91 -5.71
C LYS A 51 14.61 4.54 -4.97
N HIS A 52 14.68 4.49 -3.66
CA HIS A 52 13.63 5.02 -2.81
C HIS A 52 14.19 5.81 -1.64
N ALA A 53 13.57 6.96 -1.37
CA ALA A 53 13.79 7.68 -0.11
C ALA A 53 12.70 7.18 0.83
N ILE A 54 12.93 6.03 1.39
CA ILE A 54 11.85 5.25 1.98
C ILE A 54 11.15 5.91 3.16
N LEU A 55 11.89 6.53 4.06
CA LEU A 55 11.26 7.17 5.21
C LEU A 55 10.48 8.41 4.83
N ALA A 56 10.98 9.17 3.85
CA ALA A 56 10.23 10.33 3.35
C ALA A 56 8.94 9.89 2.70
N THR A 57 8.99 8.80 1.93
CA THR A 57 7.80 8.25 1.31
C THR A 57 6.78 7.82 2.37
N TRP A 58 7.28 7.16 3.44
CA TRP A 58 6.39 6.72 4.50
C TRP A 58 5.73 7.92 5.21
N ARG A 59 6.51 8.98 5.49
CA ARG A 59 5.93 10.16 6.14
C ARG A 59 4.86 10.81 5.29
N ASP A 60 5.06 10.85 3.98
CA ASP A 60 4.07 11.41 3.09
C ASP A 60 2.79 10.57 3.10
N ALA A 61 2.94 9.25 3.06
CA ALA A 61 1.79 8.34 3.14
C ALA A 61 1.06 8.50 4.47
N LYS A 62 1.83 8.65 5.56
CA LYS A 62 1.25 8.83 6.89
C LYS A 62 0.38 10.08 6.95
N ALA A 63 0.87 11.18 6.39
CA ALA A 63 0.10 12.43 6.41
C ALA A 63 -1.23 12.27 5.67
N LYS A 64 -1.20 11.60 4.53
CA LYS A 64 -2.42 11.37 3.76
C LYS A 64 -3.35 10.38 4.46
N ALA A 65 -2.78 9.34 5.05
CA ALA A 65 -3.57 8.35 5.76
C ALA A 65 -4.29 8.97 6.97
N ASP A 66 -3.60 9.86 7.67
CA ASP A 66 -4.20 10.51 8.82
C ASP A 66 -5.45 11.29 8.43
N VAL A 67 -5.41 11.94 7.28
CA VAL A 67 -6.58 12.68 6.79
C VAL A 67 -7.76 11.75 6.56
N GLU A 68 -7.49 10.52 6.11
CA GLU A 68 -8.54 9.56 5.81
C GLU A 68 -8.86 8.63 6.97
N GLY A 69 -8.15 8.77 8.09
CA GLY A 69 -8.37 7.89 9.24
C GLY A 69 -7.96 6.46 8.99
N LYS A 70 -6.89 6.26 8.22
CA LYS A 70 -6.41 4.93 7.84
C LYS A 70 -4.99 4.71 8.32
N VAL A 71 -4.57 3.43 8.28
CA VAL A 71 -3.21 3.06 8.65
C VAL A 71 -2.33 3.12 7.41
N PRO A 72 -1.18 3.82 7.45
CA PRO A 72 -0.32 3.93 6.28
C PRO A 72 0.53 2.67 6.08
N VAL A 73 0.62 2.23 4.82
CA VAL A 73 1.46 1.12 4.41
C VAL A 73 2.14 1.53 3.11
N VAL A 74 3.45 1.36 3.05
CA VAL A 74 4.20 1.64 1.83
C VAL A 74 4.71 0.32 1.27
N CYS A 75 4.34 0.02 0.04
CA CYS A 75 4.81 -1.18 -0.64
C CYS A 75 5.82 -0.76 -1.70
N VAL A 76 6.97 -1.43 -1.69
CA VAL A 76 8.09 -1.07 -2.54
C VAL A 76 8.58 -2.28 -3.30
N ARG A 77 8.74 -2.15 -4.60
CA ARG A 77 9.29 -3.23 -5.42
C ARG A 77 10.56 -2.77 -6.10
N GLU A 78 11.59 -3.59 -6.01
CA GLU A 78 12.80 -3.35 -6.78
C GLU A 78 12.54 -3.73 -8.23
N LYS A 79 13.00 -2.88 -9.13
CA LYS A 79 12.83 -3.13 -10.56
C LYS A 79 13.47 -4.46 -10.94
N GLY A 80 12.71 -5.29 -11.62
CA GLY A 80 13.20 -6.58 -12.10
C GLY A 80 13.20 -7.70 -11.08
N LYS A 81 12.68 -7.46 -9.88
CA LYS A 81 12.63 -8.47 -8.83
C LYS A 81 11.21 -8.88 -8.54
N LYS A 82 11.03 -10.11 -8.08
CA LYS A 82 9.72 -10.58 -7.65
C LYS A 82 9.47 -10.20 -6.20
N GLY A 83 8.18 -10.16 -5.84
CA GLY A 83 7.81 -9.81 -4.49
C GLY A 83 7.92 -8.32 -4.26
N PHE A 84 7.70 -7.91 -3.02
CA PHE A 84 7.82 -6.50 -2.68
C PHE A 84 8.04 -6.36 -1.18
N TRP A 85 8.54 -5.20 -0.81
CA TRP A 85 8.78 -4.87 0.58
C TRP A 85 7.58 -4.13 1.12
N ILE A 86 7.30 -4.35 2.39
CA ILE A 86 6.22 -3.64 3.08
C ILE A 86 6.86 -2.85 4.20
N LEU A 87 6.61 -1.53 4.20
CA LEU A 87 7.09 -0.66 5.26
C LEU A 87 5.90 -0.18 6.07
N ILE A 88 5.93 -0.48 7.35
CA ILE A 88 4.93 0.00 8.31
C ILE A 88 5.65 0.48 9.55
N HIS A 89 5.00 1.31 10.33
CA HIS A 89 5.54 1.69 11.62
C HIS A 89 5.21 0.60 12.63
N CYS A 90 6.10 0.36 13.57
CA CYS A 90 5.91 -0.74 14.53
C CYS A 90 4.63 -0.61 15.35
N GLU A 91 4.18 0.61 15.58
CA GLU A 91 2.94 0.80 16.35
C GLU A 91 1.70 0.28 15.62
N ASP A 92 1.79 0.09 14.31
CA ASP A 92 0.69 -0.39 13.50
C ASP A 92 0.77 -1.89 13.21
N LEU A 93 1.77 -2.56 13.76
CA LEU A 93 2.05 -3.94 13.38
C LEU A 93 0.89 -4.88 13.67
N GLU A 94 0.30 -4.78 14.85
CA GLU A 94 -0.79 -5.69 15.21
C GLU A 94 -2.00 -5.52 14.31
N GLU A 95 -2.34 -4.27 14.03
CA GLU A 95 -3.49 -4.01 13.17
C GLU A 95 -3.26 -4.53 11.77
N ILE A 96 -2.07 -4.27 11.22
CA ILE A 96 -1.74 -4.74 9.88
C ILE A 96 -1.73 -6.26 9.82
N ALA A 97 -1.17 -6.91 10.84
CA ALA A 97 -1.13 -8.36 10.88
C ALA A 97 -2.53 -8.96 10.90
N SER A 98 -3.44 -8.34 11.63
CA SER A 98 -4.81 -8.84 11.69
C SER A 98 -5.49 -8.71 10.33
N ILE A 99 -5.21 -7.64 9.61
CA ILE A 99 -5.79 -7.44 8.28
C ILE A 99 -5.26 -8.47 7.30
N VAL A 100 -3.95 -8.66 7.27
CA VAL A 100 -3.33 -9.59 6.33
C VAL A 100 -3.70 -11.02 6.66
N GLY A 101 -3.80 -11.35 7.94
CA GLY A 101 -4.19 -12.68 8.36
C GLY A 101 -5.65 -13.01 8.13
N GLY A 102 -6.46 -12.02 7.84
CA GLY A 102 -7.88 -12.20 7.60
C GLY A 102 -8.68 -12.29 8.87
N GLU A 103 -8.39 -13.25 9.70
CA GLU A 103 -9.03 -13.41 10.97
C GLU A 103 -8.11 -12.97 12.05
N PRO A 104 -8.64 -12.31 13.02
CA PRO A 104 -7.78 -12.11 14.16
C PRO A 104 -7.51 -13.47 14.68
N CYS A 105 -6.74 -13.97 14.58
CA CYS A 105 -6.39 -15.14 14.90
C CYS A 105 -6.84 -16.10 15.30
N PRO A 106 -7.06 -16.45 15.37
CA PRO A 106 -7.20 -17.21 15.79
C PRO A 106 -6.84 -18.34 15.82
N LYS A 107 -6.79 -18.55 15.65
CA LYS A 107 -6.56 -19.55 15.62
C LYS A 107 -5.64 -20.12 15.82
N LYS A 108 -5.32 -20.12 16.00
CA LYS A 108 -4.62 -20.64 16.23
C LYS A 108 -4.25 -20.74 16.73
#